data_9518cfc9a27db40b8f2c3c28b1fe02a9
#
_entry.id   9518cfc9a27db40b8f2c3c28b1fe02a9
#
_cell.length_a   1.000
_cell.length_b   1.000
_cell.length_c   1.000
_cell.angle_alpha   90.00
_cell.angle_beta   90.00
_cell.angle_gamma   90.00
#
_symmetry.space_group_name_H-M   'P 1'
#
loop_
_entity.id
_entity.type
_entity.pdbx_description
1 polymer ?
#
loop_
_entity_poly.entity_id
_entity_poly.type
_entity_poly.pdbx_seq_one_letter_code
_entity_poly.pdbx_strand_id
1 'polypeptide(L)'
;MTTLQPISTNTIEKHFWSWQGYQIQYTVMGTGKPLVLIHGFGASIGHWRKNIPALAEAGYRVFAIDLLGFGGSDKPALDYTLDLWQQQLKDFWDTHITEPTVFIGNSIGALLSLMVVTEYPEIAAGGVLINCAGGLNHRPDELNLPLRFVMGTFTKLVSSQITGPLLFNLIRQKPRIRRTLTQVYRDPEAITEELVDLLYTPSCDPGAQQVFASVLTAPPGPSPIELLPKVKHPLLVLWGEDDPWTPIAGAAIYQQQQETGPDVEFVGIPNAGHCPHDEKPDVVNSLIFKWLAQHHNSGNP
;
A
#
# COMPACT_ATOMS: atom_id res chain seq x y z
N MET A 1 28.05 -35.37 -8.24
CA MET A 1 27.75 -34.40 -7.15
C MET A 1 27.64 -33.04 -7.81
N THR A 2 26.42 -32.63 -8.11
CA THR A 2 26.14 -31.33 -8.72
C THR A 2 25.98 -30.34 -7.56
N THR A 3 26.98 -29.48 -7.40
CA THR A 3 26.94 -28.38 -6.44
C THR A 3 25.82 -27.42 -6.83
N LEU A 4 24.75 -27.40 -6.05
CA LEU A 4 23.75 -26.34 -6.10
C LEU A 4 24.48 -25.01 -5.79
N GLN A 5 24.53 -24.12 -6.77
CA GLN A 5 24.96 -22.74 -6.53
C GLN A 5 23.96 -22.08 -5.58
N PRO A 6 24.43 -21.27 -4.61
CA PRO A 6 23.52 -20.54 -3.74
C PRO A 6 22.68 -19.59 -4.59
N ILE A 7 21.38 -19.61 -4.37
CA ILE A 7 20.42 -18.66 -4.93
C ILE A 7 20.94 -17.26 -4.62
N SER A 8 21.25 -16.51 -5.66
CA SER A 8 21.59 -15.08 -5.55
C SER A 8 20.48 -14.42 -4.72
N THR A 9 20.83 -13.83 -3.59
CA THR A 9 19.96 -12.91 -2.88
C THR A 9 19.74 -11.74 -3.83
N ASN A 10 18.62 -11.73 -4.55
CA ASN A 10 18.22 -10.63 -5.41
C ASN A 10 17.97 -9.41 -4.51
N THR A 11 19.05 -8.68 -4.22
CA THR A 11 18.96 -7.43 -3.50
C THR A 11 18.16 -6.46 -4.37
N ILE A 12 17.02 -6.02 -3.89
CA ILE A 12 16.20 -5.02 -4.58
C ILE A 12 17.02 -3.73 -4.70
N GLU A 13 17.39 -3.38 -5.93
CA GLU A 13 18.17 -2.17 -6.21
C GLU A 13 17.30 -0.94 -5.95
N LYS A 14 17.88 0.05 -5.27
CA LYS A 14 17.20 1.29 -4.90
C LYS A 14 17.65 2.42 -5.80
N HIS A 15 16.68 3.13 -6.36
CA HIS A 15 16.87 4.32 -7.16
C HIS A 15 16.24 5.53 -6.46
N PHE A 16 16.66 6.73 -6.89
CA PHE A 16 16.09 7.98 -6.40
C PHE A 16 15.64 8.85 -7.56
N TRP A 17 14.49 9.47 -7.39
CA TRP A 17 13.89 10.42 -8.30
C TRP A 17 13.66 11.75 -7.58
N SER A 18 14.10 12.86 -8.19
CA SER A 18 13.82 14.20 -7.66
C SER A 18 12.43 14.64 -8.09
N TRP A 19 11.51 14.72 -7.15
CA TRP A 19 10.14 15.18 -7.35
C TRP A 19 9.85 16.41 -6.50
N GLN A 20 9.52 17.53 -7.15
CA GLN A 20 9.27 18.81 -6.48
C GLN A 20 10.39 19.22 -5.49
N GLY A 21 11.63 18.83 -5.77
CA GLY A 21 12.79 19.12 -4.92
C GLY A 21 13.04 18.09 -3.80
N TYR A 22 12.20 17.09 -3.66
CA TYR A 22 12.36 15.99 -2.71
C TYR A 22 12.90 14.72 -3.38
N GLN A 23 13.70 13.95 -2.64
CA GLN A 23 14.21 12.66 -3.09
C GLN A 23 13.20 11.55 -2.80
N ILE A 24 12.72 10.91 -3.85
CA ILE A 24 11.77 9.81 -3.79
C ILE A 24 12.49 8.51 -4.09
N GLN A 25 12.50 7.56 -3.15
CA GLN A 25 13.05 6.24 -3.36
C GLN A 25 12.07 5.38 -4.15
N TYR A 26 12.59 4.68 -5.16
CA TYR A 26 11.85 3.67 -5.90
C TYR A 26 12.76 2.51 -6.30
N THR A 27 12.17 1.45 -6.80
CA THR A 27 12.88 0.32 -7.43
C THR A 27 12.19 -0.06 -8.71
N VAL A 28 12.95 -0.69 -9.62
CA VAL A 28 12.41 -1.34 -10.81
C VAL A 28 13.10 -2.70 -10.98
N MET A 29 12.32 -3.75 -11.27
CA MET A 29 12.82 -5.09 -11.52
C MET A 29 12.05 -5.75 -12.67
N GLY A 30 12.75 -6.54 -13.47
CA GLY A 30 12.17 -7.26 -14.61
C GLY A 30 11.96 -6.40 -15.84
N THR A 31 11.26 -6.97 -16.82
CA THR A 31 10.96 -6.37 -18.12
C THR A 31 9.52 -6.69 -18.52
N GLY A 32 9.02 -6.08 -19.59
CA GLY A 32 7.63 -6.31 -20.05
C GLY A 32 6.64 -5.26 -19.54
N LYS A 33 5.37 -5.64 -19.44
CA LYS A 33 4.30 -4.69 -19.09
C LYS A 33 4.47 -4.16 -17.67
N PRO A 34 4.23 -2.84 -17.45
CA PRO A 34 4.52 -2.21 -16.18
C PRO A 34 3.47 -2.52 -15.10
N LEU A 35 3.95 -2.76 -13.89
CA LEU A 35 3.18 -2.79 -12.65
C LEU A 35 3.76 -1.76 -11.69
N VAL A 36 2.91 -1.07 -10.92
CA VAL A 36 3.33 -0.17 -9.84
C VAL A 36 2.79 -0.66 -8.51
N LEU A 37 3.69 -0.95 -7.57
CA LEU A 37 3.37 -1.41 -6.23
C LEU A 37 3.39 -0.23 -5.25
N ILE A 38 2.29 -0.06 -4.49
CA ILE A 38 2.07 1.07 -3.59
C ILE A 38 1.81 0.54 -2.18
N HIS A 39 2.71 0.88 -1.26
CA HIS A 39 2.63 0.40 0.13
C HIS A 39 1.55 1.12 0.95
N GLY A 40 1.22 0.56 2.12
CA GLY A 40 0.32 1.14 3.12
C GLY A 40 0.99 2.13 4.07
N PHE A 41 0.21 2.66 5.03
CA PHE A 41 0.68 3.58 6.05
C PHE A 41 1.84 3.00 6.86
N GLY A 42 2.91 3.78 7.02
CA GLY A 42 4.09 3.40 7.81
C GLY A 42 4.96 2.30 7.20
N ALA A 43 4.59 1.76 6.03
CA ALA A 43 5.34 0.75 5.31
C ALA A 43 6.33 1.39 4.29
N SER A 44 6.89 0.56 3.43
CA SER A 44 7.84 0.94 2.38
C SER A 44 7.88 -0.11 1.26
N ILE A 45 8.71 0.12 0.24
CA ILE A 45 9.05 -0.88 -0.80
C ILE A 45 9.39 -2.24 -0.20
N GLY A 46 10.08 -2.27 0.94
CA GLY A 46 10.45 -3.50 1.63
C GLY A 46 9.26 -4.39 2.01
N HIS A 47 8.05 -3.86 2.11
CA HIS A 47 6.83 -4.63 2.37
C HIS A 47 6.44 -5.52 1.16
N TRP A 48 6.92 -5.16 -0.03
CA TRP A 48 6.72 -5.90 -1.28
C TRP A 48 7.87 -6.86 -1.63
N ARG A 49 8.85 -7.08 -0.73
CA ARG A 49 10.06 -7.88 -0.98
C ARG A 49 9.80 -9.30 -1.47
N LYS A 50 8.64 -9.88 -1.12
CA LYS A 50 8.21 -11.22 -1.53
C LYS A 50 7.41 -11.24 -2.84
N ASN A 51 6.96 -10.07 -3.30
CA ASN A 51 6.11 -9.94 -4.48
C ASN A 51 6.92 -9.40 -5.68
N ILE A 52 7.80 -8.43 -5.47
CA ILE A 52 8.61 -7.83 -6.54
C ILE A 52 9.36 -8.88 -7.36
N PRO A 53 10.15 -9.79 -6.76
CA PRO A 53 10.87 -10.80 -7.54
C PRO A 53 9.93 -11.75 -8.28
N ALA A 54 8.87 -12.21 -7.61
CA ALA A 54 7.93 -13.15 -8.21
C ALA A 54 7.20 -12.56 -9.43
N LEU A 55 6.77 -11.30 -9.34
CA LEU A 55 6.14 -10.58 -10.45
C LEU A 55 7.13 -10.31 -11.60
N ALA A 56 8.38 -9.99 -11.28
CA ALA A 56 9.44 -9.77 -12.28
C ALA A 56 9.79 -11.08 -13.01
N GLU A 57 9.91 -12.19 -12.29
CA GLU A 57 10.15 -13.52 -12.85
C GLU A 57 8.98 -14.00 -13.74
N ALA A 58 7.76 -13.55 -13.44
CA ALA A 58 6.59 -13.80 -14.28
C ALA A 58 6.55 -12.94 -15.57
N GLY A 59 7.58 -12.12 -15.83
CA GLY A 59 7.75 -11.36 -17.07
C GLY A 59 7.14 -9.96 -17.04
N TYR A 60 6.93 -9.38 -15.86
CA TYR A 60 6.48 -7.99 -15.70
C TYR A 60 7.64 -7.06 -15.35
N ARG A 61 7.50 -5.79 -15.72
CA ARG A 61 8.37 -4.71 -15.27
C ARG A 61 7.75 -4.08 -14.03
N VAL A 62 8.29 -4.42 -12.87
CA VAL A 62 7.72 -4.11 -11.56
C VAL A 62 8.40 -2.89 -10.99
N PHE A 63 7.66 -1.82 -10.86
CA PHE A 63 8.05 -0.63 -10.09
C PHE A 63 7.45 -0.72 -8.69
N ALA A 64 8.19 -0.29 -7.68
CA ALA A 64 7.65 -0.02 -6.36
C ALA A 64 8.22 1.31 -5.87
N ILE A 65 7.40 2.11 -5.20
CA ILE A 65 7.73 3.46 -4.78
C ILE A 65 7.53 3.63 -3.29
N ASP A 66 8.46 4.31 -2.63
CA ASP A 66 8.24 4.85 -1.30
C ASP A 66 7.50 6.19 -1.43
N LEU A 67 6.29 6.27 -0.93
CA LEU A 67 5.53 7.51 -0.92
C LEU A 67 6.29 8.57 -0.13
N LEU A 68 6.22 9.84 -0.57
CA LEU A 68 6.82 10.96 0.18
C LEU A 68 6.38 10.89 1.64
N GLY A 69 7.32 11.00 2.56
CA GLY A 69 7.09 10.83 3.99
C GLY A 69 7.38 9.43 4.52
N PHE A 70 7.57 8.41 3.67
CA PHE A 70 7.74 7.01 4.06
C PHE A 70 9.01 6.39 3.49
N GLY A 71 9.35 5.19 4.00
CA GLY A 71 10.47 4.40 3.53
C GLY A 71 11.77 5.19 3.47
N GLY A 72 12.47 5.13 2.36
CA GLY A 72 13.69 5.90 2.08
C GLY A 72 13.45 7.22 1.36
N SER A 73 12.19 7.61 1.12
CA SER A 73 11.85 8.92 0.59
C SER A 73 11.98 10.02 1.64
N ASP A 74 12.20 11.27 1.19
CA ASP A 74 12.26 12.43 2.07
C ASP A 74 10.99 12.60 2.92
N LYS A 75 11.15 13.20 4.08
CA LYS A 75 10.09 13.36 5.09
C LYS A 75 9.92 14.85 5.47
N PRO A 76 9.61 15.74 4.49
CA PRO A 76 9.42 17.15 4.78
C PRO A 76 8.19 17.39 5.68
N ALA A 77 8.22 18.51 6.39
CA ALA A 77 7.06 18.97 7.17
C ALA A 77 6.02 19.57 6.21
N LEU A 78 5.06 18.78 5.79
CA LEU A 78 3.97 19.13 4.87
C LEU A 78 2.62 18.64 5.40
N ASP A 79 1.54 19.11 4.80
CA ASP A 79 0.22 18.52 4.93
C ASP A 79 0.11 17.32 3.99
N TYR A 80 0.17 16.13 4.58
CA TYR A 80 0.08 14.88 3.83
C TYR A 80 -1.37 14.51 3.56
N THR A 81 -1.73 14.43 2.28
CA THR A 81 -3.08 14.09 1.81
C THR A 81 -3.03 12.99 0.75
N LEU A 82 -4.17 12.36 0.48
CA LEU A 82 -4.27 11.40 -0.62
C LEU A 82 -3.98 12.08 -1.97
N ASP A 83 -4.41 13.33 -2.17
CA ASP A 83 -4.17 14.07 -3.41
C ASP A 83 -2.67 14.33 -3.66
N LEU A 84 -1.90 14.61 -2.59
CA LEU A 84 -0.45 14.75 -2.68
C LEU A 84 0.20 13.49 -3.25
N TRP A 85 -0.14 12.33 -2.71
CA TRP A 85 0.41 11.06 -3.17
C TRP A 85 -0.16 10.60 -4.52
N GLN A 86 -1.42 10.89 -4.81
CA GLN A 86 -2.00 10.65 -6.14
C GLN A 86 -1.24 11.43 -7.22
N GLN A 87 -0.93 12.72 -6.96
CA GLN A 87 -0.12 13.52 -7.86
C GLN A 87 1.31 12.97 -8.00
N GLN A 88 1.91 12.54 -6.88
CA GLN A 88 3.23 11.89 -6.91
C GLN A 88 3.24 10.65 -7.82
N LEU A 89 2.20 9.81 -7.74
CA LEU A 89 2.07 8.61 -8.56
C LEU A 89 1.87 8.94 -10.05
N LYS A 90 1.08 9.97 -10.34
CA LYS A 90 0.88 10.45 -11.72
C LYS A 90 2.19 10.97 -12.32
N ASP A 91 2.90 11.84 -11.59
CA ASP A 91 4.17 12.40 -12.04
C ASP A 91 5.28 11.34 -12.16
N PHE A 92 5.25 10.32 -11.28
CA PHE A 92 6.14 9.17 -11.36
C PHE A 92 5.87 8.37 -12.65
N TRP A 93 4.61 8.12 -12.96
CA TRP A 93 4.22 7.44 -14.19
C TRP A 93 4.65 8.23 -15.43
N ASP A 94 4.42 9.55 -15.47
CA ASP A 94 4.82 10.43 -16.57
C ASP A 94 6.34 10.41 -16.82
N THR A 95 7.11 10.26 -15.74
CA THR A 95 8.57 10.34 -15.80
C THR A 95 9.22 9.00 -16.16
N HIS A 96 8.71 7.88 -15.62
CA HIS A 96 9.44 6.61 -15.63
C HIS A 96 8.75 5.50 -16.44
N ILE A 97 7.45 5.61 -16.75
CA ILE A 97 6.68 4.48 -17.27
C ILE A 97 6.10 4.78 -18.66
N THR A 98 5.18 5.72 -18.75
CA THR A 98 4.53 6.20 -19.99
C THR A 98 3.75 5.13 -20.80
N GLU A 99 3.42 4.01 -20.18
CA GLU A 99 2.66 2.90 -20.77
C GLU A 99 1.49 2.53 -19.86
N PRO A 100 0.34 2.07 -20.38
CA PRO A 100 -0.78 1.64 -19.54
C PRO A 100 -0.35 0.63 -18.48
N THR A 101 -0.64 0.92 -17.22
CA THR A 101 -0.03 0.29 -16.04
C THR A 101 -1.10 -0.29 -15.13
N VAL A 102 -0.84 -1.45 -14.53
CA VAL A 102 -1.64 -1.97 -13.41
C VAL A 102 -1.07 -1.42 -12.10
N PHE A 103 -1.93 -0.75 -11.33
CA PHE A 103 -1.60 -0.21 -10.01
C PHE A 103 -2.03 -1.20 -8.93
N ILE A 104 -1.09 -1.62 -8.10
CA ILE A 104 -1.27 -2.65 -7.07
C ILE A 104 -0.97 -2.02 -5.70
N GLY A 105 -1.93 -2.00 -4.80
CA GLY A 105 -1.73 -1.37 -3.51
C GLY A 105 -2.28 -2.17 -2.34
N ASN A 106 -1.75 -1.88 -1.15
CA ASN A 106 -2.27 -2.38 0.13
C ASN A 106 -2.75 -1.21 1.00
N SER A 107 -3.90 -1.35 1.64
CA SER A 107 -4.44 -0.36 2.59
C SER A 107 -4.66 1.02 1.93
N ILE A 108 -4.00 2.08 2.40
CA ILE A 108 -4.03 3.40 1.74
C ILE A 108 -3.41 3.34 0.33
N GLY A 109 -2.44 2.46 0.10
CA GLY A 109 -1.88 2.22 -1.24
C GLY A 109 -2.92 1.63 -2.20
N ALA A 110 -3.84 0.79 -1.71
CA ALA A 110 -4.96 0.28 -2.50
C ALA A 110 -5.97 1.39 -2.82
N LEU A 111 -6.25 2.27 -1.86
CA LEU A 111 -7.11 3.43 -2.11
C LEU A 111 -6.47 4.38 -3.12
N LEU A 112 -5.16 4.63 -3.03
CA LEU A 112 -4.42 5.41 -4.03
C LEU A 112 -4.44 4.74 -5.41
N SER A 113 -4.29 3.42 -5.49
CA SER A 113 -4.44 2.65 -6.73
C SER A 113 -5.83 2.86 -7.33
N LEU A 114 -6.89 2.77 -6.51
CA LEU A 114 -8.26 3.02 -6.94
C LEU A 114 -8.46 4.46 -7.43
N MET A 115 -7.91 5.46 -6.71
CA MET A 115 -7.96 6.86 -7.12
C MET A 115 -7.27 7.09 -8.48
N VAL A 116 -6.06 6.54 -8.67
CA VAL A 116 -5.32 6.66 -9.94
C VAL A 116 -6.10 6.02 -11.09
N VAL A 117 -6.59 4.79 -10.91
CA VAL A 117 -7.36 4.07 -11.94
C VAL A 117 -8.66 4.80 -12.31
N THR A 118 -9.25 5.51 -11.34
CA THR A 118 -10.50 6.25 -11.53
C THR A 118 -10.29 7.61 -12.19
N GLU A 119 -9.33 8.39 -11.69
CA GLU A 119 -9.16 9.79 -12.09
C GLU A 119 -8.23 9.95 -13.30
N TYR A 120 -7.35 8.97 -13.55
CA TYR A 120 -6.43 8.94 -14.69
C TYR A 120 -6.59 7.64 -15.51
N PRO A 121 -7.79 7.39 -16.08
CA PRO A 121 -8.03 6.14 -16.79
C PRO A 121 -7.11 5.92 -18.00
N GLU A 122 -6.56 6.99 -18.58
CA GLU A 122 -5.65 6.92 -19.73
C GLU A 122 -4.28 6.29 -19.41
N ILE A 123 -3.87 6.31 -18.15
CA ILE A 123 -2.60 5.71 -17.72
C ILE A 123 -2.79 4.30 -17.12
N ALA A 124 -4.02 3.94 -16.79
CA ALA A 124 -4.34 2.68 -16.14
C ALA A 124 -4.65 1.56 -17.15
N ALA A 125 -4.20 0.35 -16.83
CA ALA A 125 -4.63 -0.89 -17.45
C ALA A 125 -5.50 -1.73 -16.51
N GLY A 126 -5.55 -1.37 -15.22
CA GLY A 126 -6.31 -2.03 -14.18
C GLY A 126 -5.79 -1.72 -12.78
N GLY A 127 -6.44 -2.28 -11.78
CA GLY A 127 -6.03 -2.14 -10.38
C GLY A 127 -6.10 -3.43 -9.58
N VAL A 128 -5.16 -3.63 -8.65
CA VAL A 128 -5.22 -4.69 -7.63
C VAL A 128 -5.26 -4.05 -6.25
N LEU A 129 -6.38 -4.24 -5.57
CA LEU A 129 -6.68 -3.60 -4.30
C LEU A 129 -6.61 -4.63 -3.17
N ILE A 130 -5.62 -4.50 -2.29
CA ILE A 130 -5.40 -5.45 -1.20
C ILE A 130 -5.81 -4.79 0.12
N ASN A 131 -6.86 -5.31 0.78
CA ASN A 131 -7.40 -4.75 2.02
C ASN A 131 -7.54 -3.22 1.95
N CYS A 132 -8.29 -2.74 0.96
CA CYS A 132 -8.38 -1.34 0.62
C CYS A 132 -8.95 -0.51 1.79
N ALA A 133 -8.28 0.60 2.09
CA ALA A 133 -8.74 1.53 3.10
C ALA A 133 -10.01 2.27 2.63
N GLY A 134 -10.93 2.57 3.56
CA GLY A 134 -12.12 3.38 3.29
C GLY A 134 -11.84 4.89 3.18
N GLY A 135 -10.65 5.30 3.58
CA GLY A 135 -10.15 6.68 3.59
C GLY A 135 -8.79 6.74 4.26
N LEU A 136 -8.14 7.90 4.24
CA LEU A 136 -6.89 8.11 4.98
C LEU A 136 -7.13 8.08 6.50
N ASN A 137 -8.26 8.59 6.92
CA ASN A 137 -8.75 8.58 8.30
C ASN A 137 -10.24 8.24 8.34
N HIS A 138 -10.75 7.93 9.54
CA HIS A 138 -12.17 7.73 9.75
C HIS A 138 -12.95 9.04 9.54
N ARG A 139 -14.09 8.95 8.89
CA ARG A 139 -15.02 10.05 8.77
C ARG A 139 -15.70 10.29 10.13
N PRO A 140 -15.89 11.55 10.56
CA PRO A 140 -16.50 11.85 11.85
C PRO A 140 -17.92 11.27 12.03
N ASP A 141 -18.66 11.12 10.95
CA ASP A 141 -20.02 10.56 10.92
C ASP A 141 -20.05 9.03 11.05
N GLU A 142 -18.96 8.34 10.74
CA GLU A 142 -18.81 6.89 10.92
C GLU A 142 -18.53 6.49 12.39
N LEU A 143 -18.13 7.46 13.22
CA LEU A 143 -17.73 7.21 14.60
C LEU A 143 -18.87 7.57 15.58
N ASN A 144 -19.11 6.69 16.54
CA ASN A 144 -19.99 7.03 17.67
C ASN A 144 -19.38 8.10 18.58
N LEU A 145 -20.21 8.80 19.35
CA LEU A 145 -19.78 9.95 20.18
C LEU A 145 -18.59 9.65 21.12
N PRO A 146 -18.54 8.52 21.86
CA PRO A 146 -17.38 8.20 22.69
C PRO A 146 -16.09 8.04 21.89
N LEU A 147 -16.15 7.36 20.74
CA LEU A 147 -14.98 7.11 19.89
C LEU A 147 -14.50 8.40 19.23
N ARG A 148 -15.42 9.28 18.81
CA ARG A 148 -15.07 10.64 18.31
C ARG A 148 -14.29 11.43 19.34
N PHE A 149 -14.70 11.38 20.62
CA PHE A 149 -13.99 12.08 21.70
C PHE A 149 -12.58 11.50 21.92
N VAL A 150 -12.47 10.17 21.96
CA VAL A 150 -11.17 9.47 22.10
C VAL A 150 -10.25 9.81 20.92
N MET A 151 -10.73 9.70 19.69
CA MET A 151 -9.96 10.00 18.48
C MET A 151 -9.56 11.48 18.42
N GLY A 152 -10.48 12.39 18.74
CA GLY A 152 -10.19 13.84 18.79
C GLY A 152 -9.14 14.20 19.87
N THR A 153 -9.15 13.52 21.01
CA THR A 153 -8.13 13.69 22.04
C THR A 153 -6.77 13.14 21.57
N PHE A 154 -6.77 11.95 20.97
CA PHE A 154 -5.57 11.34 20.41
C PHE A 154 -4.95 12.22 19.32
N THR A 155 -5.76 12.73 18.40
CA THR A 155 -5.34 13.67 17.35
C THR A 155 -4.66 14.91 17.93
N LYS A 156 -5.25 15.53 18.97
CA LYS A 156 -4.65 16.69 19.66
C LYS A 156 -3.31 16.35 20.31
N LEU A 157 -3.19 15.16 20.93
CA LEU A 157 -1.94 14.72 21.55
C LEU A 157 -0.84 14.48 20.51
N VAL A 158 -1.18 13.87 19.38
CA VAL A 158 -0.24 13.59 18.29
C VAL A 158 0.23 14.87 17.62
N SER A 159 -0.66 15.86 17.40
CA SER A 159 -0.34 17.14 16.76
C SER A 159 0.41 18.11 17.67
N SER A 160 0.43 17.87 18.99
CA SER A 160 1.11 18.73 19.93
C SER A 160 2.64 18.66 19.76
N GLN A 161 3.29 19.81 19.75
CA GLN A 161 4.76 19.90 19.65
C GLN A 161 5.48 19.28 20.86
N ILE A 162 4.82 19.13 21.99
CA ILE A 162 5.39 18.56 23.24
C ILE A 162 5.06 17.07 23.34
N THR A 163 3.78 16.70 23.24
CA THR A 163 3.33 15.32 23.45
C THR A 163 3.46 14.45 22.22
N GLY A 164 3.38 15.02 21.01
CA GLY A 164 3.51 14.30 19.75
C GLY A 164 4.82 13.53 19.62
N PRO A 165 6.01 14.18 19.81
CA PRO A 165 7.28 13.47 19.76
C PRO A 165 7.42 12.38 20.82
N LEU A 166 6.91 12.61 22.03
CA LEU A 166 6.94 11.60 23.12
C LEU A 166 6.09 10.38 22.76
N LEU A 167 4.87 10.62 22.27
CA LEU A 167 3.96 9.56 21.84
C LEU A 167 4.51 8.78 20.65
N PHE A 168 5.03 9.48 19.64
CA PHE A 168 5.65 8.85 18.47
C PHE A 168 6.85 7.99 18.86
N ASN A 169 7.77 8.51 19.69
CA ASN A 169 8.91 7.76 20.18
C ASN A 169 8.51 6.52 20.99
N LEU A 170 7.35 6.55 21.63
CA LEU A 170 6.81 5.41 22.34
C LEU A 170 6.24 4.37 21.34
N ILE A 171 5.48 4.81 20.34
CA ILE A 171 4.81 3.94 19.36
C ILE A 171 5.82 3.24 18.46
N ARG A 172 6.88 3.95 18.01
CA ARG A 172 7.89 3.41 17.09
C ARG A 172 8.85 2.40 17.70
N GLN A 173 8.81 2.12 19.01
CA GLN A 173 9.69 1.11 19.62
C GLN A 173 9.43 -0.28 19.03
N LYS A 174 10.49 -1.03 18.69
CA LYS A 174 10.38 -2.37 18.08
C LYS A 174 9.41 -3.33 18.81
N PRO A 175 9.41 -3.41 20.17
CA PRO A 175 8.45 -4.26 20.87
C PRO A 175 6.98 -3.83 20.64
N ARG A 176 6.73 -2.53 20.47
CA ARG A 176 5.38 -2.01 20.18
C ARG A 176 4.98 -2.25 18.73
N ILE A 177 5.91 -2.02 17.78
CA ILE A 177 5.69 -2.38 16.36
C ILE A 177 5.34 -3.86 16.28
N ARG A 178 6.12 -4.75 16.90
CA ARG A 178 5.83 -6.19 16.93
C ARG A 178 4.44 -6.48 17.51
N ARG A 179 4.08 -5.84 18.62
CA ARG A 179 2.74 -5.99 19.22
C ARG A 179 1.63 -5.49 18.28
N THR A 180 1.84 -4.43 17.54
CA THR A 180 0.88 -3.94 16.54
C THR A 180 0.75 -4.94 15.39
N LEU A 181 1.89 -5.49 14.92
CA LEU A 181 1.89 -6.52 13.88
C LEU A 181 1.09 -7.76 14.29
N THR A 182 1.15 -8.20 15.57
CA THR A 182 0.33 -9.32 16.05
C THR A 182 -1.19 -9.07 16.00
N GLN A 183 -1.62 -7.83 15.81
CA GLN A 183 -3.03 -7.51 15.61
C GLN A 183 -3.43 -7.66 14.14
N VAL A 184 -2.54 -7.35 13.22
CA VAL A 184 -2.84 -7.26 11.77
C VAL A 184 -2.33 -8.44 10.96
N TYR A 185 -1.47 -9.29 11.51
CA TYR A 185 -1.04 -10.57 10.94
C TYR A 185 -1.70 -11.71 11.71
N ARG A 186 -2.24 -12.69 11.01
CA ARG A 186 -2.81 -13.92 11.61
C ARG A 186 -1.74 -14.99 11.83
N ASP A 187 -0.74 -15.02 10.97
CA ASP A 187 0.41 -15.90 11.11
C ASP A 187 1.54 -15.21 11.89
N PRO A 188 1.80 -15.63 13.15
CA PRO A 188 2.89 -15.04 13.94
C PRO A 188 4.28 -15.27 13.32
N GLU A 189 4.47 -16.32 12.51
CA GLU A 189 5.76 -16.60 11.88
C GLU A 189 6.10 -15.63 10.76
N ALA A 190 5.09 -14.98 10.18
CA ALA A 190 5.28 -13.90 9.21
C ALA A 190 5.86 -12.62 9.86
N ILE A 191 5.76 -12.48 11.21
CA ILE A 191 6.28 -11.32 11.95
C ILE A 191 7.77 -11.52 12.28
N THR A 192 8.61 -11.40 11.26
CA THR A 192 10.05 -11.56 11.37
C THR A 192 10.72 -10.31 11.96
N GLU A 193 11.99 -10.44 12.42
CA GLU A 193 12.80 -9.28 12.81
C GLU A 193 13.03 -8.34 11.62
N GLU A 194 13.22 -8.89 10.42
CA GLU A 194 13.34 -8.11 9.20
C GLU A 194 12.12 -7.22 8.99
N LEU A 195 10.89 -7.76 9.12
CA LEU A 195 9.67 -6.97 8.99
C LEU A 195 9.60 -5.85 10.03
N VAL A 196 9.96 -6.15 11.27
CA VAL A 196 10.00 -5.13 12.34
C VAL A 196 11.02 -4.03 12.00
N ASP A 197 12.18 -4.39 11.45
CA ASP A 197 13.22 -3.44 11.06
C ASP A 197 12.84 -2.60 9.85
N LEU A 198 12.12 -3.16 8.88
CA LEU A 198 11.56 -2.44 7.74
C LEU A 198 10.61 -1.31 8.15
N LEU A 199 9.88 -1.49 9.25
CA LEU A 199 8.97 -0.45 9.79
C LEU A 199 9.69 0.50 10.76
N TYR A 200 10.61 -0.02 11.55
CA TYR A 200 11.32 0.75 12.57
C TYR A 200 12.32 1.74 11.96
N THR A 201 13.15 1.29 11.02
CA THR A 201 14.27 2.08 10.49
C THR A 201 13.83 3.41 9.90
N PRO A 202 12.84 3.46 8.98
CA PRO A 202 12.34 4.74 8.44
C PRO A 202 11.67 5.64 9.48
N SER A 203 11.13 5.05 10.56
CA SER A 203 10.53 5.81 11.65
C SER A 203 11.56 6.57 12.50
N CYS A 204 12.84 6.25 12.34
CA CYS A 204 13.95 6.94 13.01
C CYS A 204 14.46 8.16 12.24
N ASP A 205 14.05 8.34 11.00
CA ASP A 205 14.52 9.45 10.16
C ASP A 205 14.00 10.80 10.66
N PRO A 206 14.77 11.88 10.43
CA PRO A 206 14.27 13.23 10.64
C PRO A 206 12.97 13.46 9.87
N GLY A 207 11.98 14.10 10.50
CA GLY A 207 10.68 14.37 9.88
C GLY A 207 9.63 13.27 10.06
N ALA A 208 10.00 12.03 10.36
CA ALA A 208 9.04 10.91 10.46
C ALA A 208 7.89 11.17 11.46
N GLN A 209 8.18 11.85 12.58
CA GLN A 209 7.16 12.22 13.57
C GLN A 209 6.15 13.23 13.01
N GLN A 210 6.63 14.24 12.26
CA GLN A 210 5.77 15.25 11.63
C GLN A 210 4.88 14.61 10.55
N VAL A 211 5.44 13.72 9.73
CA VAL A 211 4.66 12.92 8.77
C VAL A 211 3.56 12.12 9.47
N PHE A 212 3.92 11.39 10.52
CA PHE A 212 2.96 10.59 11.30
C PHE A 212 1.82 11.47 11.85
N ALA A 213 2.14 12.62 12.43
CA ALA A 213 1.16 13.55 12.95
C ALA A 213 0.26 14.12 11.84
N SER A 214 0.84 14.56 10.72
CA SER A 214 0.12 15.11 9.58
C SER A 214 -0.87 14.09 9.00
N VAL A 215 -0.41 12.85 8.77
CA VAL A 215 -1.26 11.79 8.20
C VAL A 215 -2.45 11.46 9.13
N LEU A 216 -2.22 11.35 10.44
CA LEU A 216 -3.29 11.05 11.40
C LEU A 216 -4.30 12.19 11.58
N THR A 217 -3.97 13.39 11.14
CA THR A 217 -4.84 14.57 11.24
C THR A 217 -5.40 15.02 9.89
N ALA A 218 -4.97 14.37 8.82
CA ALA A 218 -5.39 14.67 7.46
C ALA A 218 -6.89 14.37 7.22
N PRO A 219 -7.53 15.04 6.27
CA PRO A 219 -8.89 14.69 5.86
C PRO A 219 -8.95 13.25 5.31
N PRO A 220 -10.09 12.58 5.41
CA PRO A 220 -10.23 11.19 4.96
C PRO A 220 -10.05 10.99 3.46
N GLY A 221 -10.24 12.01 2.65
CA GLY A 221 -10.24 11.92 1.20
C GLY A 221 -11.47 11.22 0.61
N PRO A 222 -11.46 10.86 -0.69
CA PRO A 222 -12.57 10.18 -1.32
C PRO A 222 -12.73 8.74 -0.78
N SER A 223 -13.97 8.26 -0.77
CA SER A 223 -14.27 6.88 -0.36
C SER A 223 -14.31 5.94 -1.57
N PRO A 224 -14.09 4.63 -1.38
CA PRO A 224 -14.31 3.67 -2.45
C PRO A 224 -15.74 3.69 -3.03
N ILE A 225 -16.75 4.02 -2.20
CA ILE A 225 -18.15 4.16 -2.66
C ILE A 225 -18.30 5.27 -3.70
N GLU A 226 -17.54 6.37 -3.54
CA GLU A 226 -17.56 7.51 -4.48
C GLU A 226 -16.74 7.23 -5.75
N LEU A 227 -15.72 6.38 -5.65
CA LEU A 227 -14.78 6.09 -6.73
C LEU A 227 -15.26 4.94 -7.64
N LEU A 228 -15.72 3.83 -7.07
CA LEU A 228 -16.09 2.61 -7.80
C LEU A 228 -17.02 2.83 -8.98
N PRO A 229 -18.09 3.67 -8.91
CA PRO A 229 -18.97 3.91 -10.04
C PRO A 229 -18.30 4.58 -11.25
N LYS A 230 -17.13 5.17 -11.06
CA LYS A 230 -16.37 5.89 -12.10
C LYS A 230 -15.28 5.03 -12.75
N VAL A 231 -14.98 3.88 -12.19
CA VAL A 231 -13.93 2.98 -12.68
C VAL A 231 -14.28 2.43 -14.04
N LYS A 232 -13.31 2.47 -14.97
CA LYS A 232 -13.46 2.01 -16.37
C LYS A 232 -12.58 0.80 -16.69
N HIS A 233 -11.71 0.40 -15.76
CA HIS A 233 -10.73 -0.67 -15.94
C HIS A 233 -11.00 -1.82 -14.99
N PRO A 234 -10.56 -3.04 -15.33
CA PRO A 234 -10.76 -4.20 -14.46
C PRO A 234 -10.04 -4.03 -13.11
N LEU A 235 -10.69 -4.51 -12.06
CA LEU A 235 -10.16 -4.53 -10.70
C LEU A 235 -10.12 -5.96 -10.14
N LEU A 236 -9.00 -6.31 -9.51
CA LEU A 236 -8.89 -7.43 -8.60
C LEU A 236 -8.89 -6.91 -7.16
N VAL A 237 -9.82 -7.37 -6.35
CA VAL A 237 -9.91 -7.01 -4.93
C VAL A 237 -9.60 -8.22 -4.10
N LEU A 238 -8.49 -8.16 -3.37
CA LEU A 238 -8.03 -9.20 -2.45
C LEU A 238 -8.24 -8.76 -1.01
N TRP A 239 -8.81 -9.64 -0.18
CA TRP A 239 -9.11 -9.27 1.19
C TRP A 239 -8.77 -10.37 2.17
N GLY A 240 -7.84 -10.09 3.10
CA GLY A 240 -7.62 -10.96 4.25
C GLY A 240 -8.85 -10.93 5.16
N GLU A 241 -9.52 -12.07 5.32
CA GLU A 241 -10.83 -12.15 5.98
C GLU A 241 -10.78 -11.83 7.48
N ASP A 242 -9.62 -12.00 8.09
CA ASP A 242 -9.40 -11.77 9.51
C ASP A 242 -8.76 -10.40 9.82
N ASP A 243 -8.87 -9.45 8.91
CA ASP A 243 -8.34 -8.10 9.09
C ASP A 243 -9.15 -7.28 10.13
N PRO A 244 -8.54 -6.86 11.23
CA PRO A 244 -9.23 -6.03 12.22
C PRO A 244 -9.23 -4.54 11.88
N TRP A 245 -8.36 -4.09 10.97
CA TRP A 245 -8.24 -2.66 10.62
C TRP A 245 -9.16 -2.26 9.47
N THR A 246 -9.27 -3.12 8.46
CA THR A 246 -10.29 -3.02 7.41
C THR A 246 -11.13 -4.29 7.41
N PRO A 247 -12.12 -4.40 8.33
CA PRO A 247 -12.91 -5.62 8.46
C PRO A 247 -13.60 -6.00 7.16
N ILE A 248 -13.74 -7.32 6.91
CA ILE A 248 -14.33 -7.88 5.67
C ILE A 248 -15.71 -7.31 5.37
N ALA A 249 -16.44 -6.84 6.37
CA ALA A 249 -17.71 -6.15 6.17
C ALA A 249 -17.59 -4.88 5.30
N GLY A 250 -16.43 -4.22 5.32
CA GLY A 250 -16.12 -3.09 4.43
C GLY A 250 -15.94 -3.48 2.97
N ALA A 251 -15.72 -4.78 2.69
CA ALA A 251 -15.59 -5.30 1.32
C ALA A 251 -16.94 -5.49 0.61
N ALA A 252 -18.07 -5.36 1.30
CA ALA A 252 -19.40 -5.60 0.73
C ALA A 252 -19.67 -4.77 -0.55
N ILE A 253 -19.15 -3.55 -0.62
CA ILE A 253 -19.28 -2.68 -1.82
C ILE A 253 -18.62 -3.28 -3.06
N TYR A 254 -17.48 -3.95 -2.89
CA TYR A 254 -16.75 -4.60 -3.99
C TYR A 254 -17.45 -5.90 -4.41
N GLN A 255 -17.97 -6.66 -3.44
CA GLN A 255 -18.77 -7.87 -3.70
C GLN A 255 -20.04 -7.52 -4.46
N GLN A 256 -20.75 -6.45 -4.05
CA GLN A 256 -21.92 -5.97 -4.77
C GLN A 256 -21.56 -5.50 -6.19
N GLN A 257 -20.43 -4.84 -6.37
CA GLN A 257 -19.97 -4.41 -7.68
C GLN A 257 -19.64 -5.59 -8.59
N GLN A 258 -19.08 -6.68 -8.05
CA GLN A 258 -18.85 -7.92 -8.80
C GLN A 258 -20.15 -8.53 -9.33
N GLU A 259 -21.26 -8.42 -8.60
CA GLU A 259 -22.57 -8.95 -9.02
C GLU A 259 -23.23 -8.08 -10.09
N THR A 260 -22.96 -6.77 -10.10
CA THR A 260 -23.70 -5.78 -10.92
C THR A 260 -22.87 -5.19 -12.07
N GLY A 261 -21.53 -5.34 -12.02
CA GLY A 261 -20.61 -4.74 -12.99
C GLY A 261 -19.60 -5.76 -13.53
N PRO A 262 -19.12 -5.54 -14.79
CA PRO A 262 -18.38 -6.56 -15.51
C PRO A 262 -16.93 -6.77 -15.06
N ASP A 263 -16.33 -5.83 -14.35
CA ASP A 263 -14.85 -5.77 -14.26
C ASP A 263 -14.28 -5.74 -12.83
N VAL A 264 -15.03 -6.21 -11.81
CA VAL A 264 -14.50 -6.38 -10.44
C VAL A 264 -14.50 -7.84 -10.05
N GLU A 265 -13.32 -8.42 -9.83
CA GLU A 265 -13.14 -9.74 -9.25
C GLU A 265 -12.78 -9.58 -7.74
N PHE A 266 -13.61 -10.14 -6.85
CA PHE A 266 -13.37 -10.14 -5.41
C PHE A 266 -12.96 -11.53 -4.93
N VAL A 267 -11.87 -11.60 -4.14
CA VAL A 267 -11.39 -12.84 -3.53
C VAL A 267 -11.06 -12.61 -2.05
N GLY A 268 -11.79 -13.29 -1.17
CA GLY A 268 -11.44 -13.40 0.25
C GLY A 268 -10.29 -14.38 0.44
N ILE A 269 -9.34 -14.04 1.32
CA ILE A 269 -8.19 -14.89 1.67
C ILE A 269 -8.38 -15.33 3.12
N PRO A 270 -8.78 -16.59 3.36
CA PRO A 270 -9.04 -17.08 4.70
C PRO A 270 -7.75 -17.16 5.54
N ASN A 271 -7.89 -16.93 6.84
CA ASN A 271 -6.78 -16.93 7.80
C ASN A 271 -5.65 -15.97 7.40
N ALA A 272 -5.99 -14.81 6.85
CA ALA A 272 -5.06 -13.74 6.52
C ALA A 272 -5.55 -12.42 7.13
N GLY A 273 -4.60 -11.61 7.59
CA GLY A 273 -4.88 -10.32 8.18
C GLY A 273 -4.82 -9.16 7.16
N HIS A 274 -4.37 -8.00 7.63
CA HIS A 274 -4.34 -6.74 6.85
C HIS A 274 -3.33 -6.73 5.70
N CYS A 275 -2.28 -7.55 5.77
CA CYS A 275 -1.18 -7.54 4.82
C CYS A 275 -0.99 -8.90 4.14
N PRO A 276 -2.02 -9.47 3.47
CA PRO A 276 -1.94 -10.82 2.91
C PRO A 276 -0.84 -10.98 1.86
N HIS A 277 -0.42 -9.91 1.18
CA HIS A 277 0.68 -9.90 0.23
C HIS A 277 2.05 -10.22 0.86
N ASP A 278 2.23 -9.91 2.13
CA ASP A 278 3.43 -10.25 2.91
C ASP A 278 3.23 -11.51 3.77
N GLU A 279 2.04 -11.71 4.29
CA GLU A 279 1.69 -12.84 5.16
C GLU A 279 1.55 -14.15 4.37
N LYS A 280 0.89 -14.10 3.20
CA LYS A 280 0.62 -15.25 2.31
C LYS A 280 1.03 -14.94 0.86
N PRO A 281 2.31 -14.61 0.61
CA PRO A 281 2.77 -14.12 -0.68
C PRO A 281 2.47 -15.09 -1.84
N ASP A 282 2.60 -16.40 -1.62
CA ASP A 282 2.37 -17.39 -2.67
C ASP A 282 0.91 -17.38 -3.15
N VAL A 283 -0.05 -17.25 -2.21
CA VAL A 283 -1.47 -17.17 -2.52
C VAL A 283 -1.76 -15.87 -3.29
N VAL A 284 -1.30 -14.73 -2.75
CA VAL A 284 -1.54 -13.42 -3.36
C VAL A 284 -0.88 -13.32 -4.73
N ASN A 285 0.38 -13.73 -4.88
CA ASN A 285 1.08 -13.72 -6.16
C ASN A 285 0.35 -14.59 -7.20
N SER A 286 -0.12 -15.79 -6.81
CA SER A 286 -0.86 -16.69 -7.70
C SER A 286 -2.18 -16.06 -8.19
N LEU A 287 -2.92 -15.39 -7.30
CA LEU A 287 -4.16 -14.69 -7.66
C LEU A 287 -3.88 -13.51 -8.61
N ILE A 288 -2.83 -12.73 -8.34
CA ILE A 288 -2.40 -11.63 -9.20
C ILE A 288 -1.99 -12.16 -10.57
N PHE A 289 -1.19 -13.22 -10.65
CA PHE A 289 -0.77 -13.81 -11.93
C PHE A 289 -1.95 -14.29 -12.76
N LYS A 290 -2.91 -14.99 -12.14
CA LYS A 290 -4.11 -15.45 -12.82
C LYS A 290 -4.90 -14.28 -13.42
N TRP A 291 -5.11 -13.22 -12.64
CA TRP A 291 -5.84 -12.06 -13.06
C TRP A 291 -5.10 -11.26 -14.15
N LEU A 292 -3.78 -11.05 -14.00
CA LEU A 292 -2.95 -10.38 -15.00
C LEU A 292 -2.94 -11.13 -16.33
N ALA A 293 -2.94 -12.47 -16.32
CA ALA A 293 -3.00 -13.28 -17.52
C ALA A 293 -4.32 -13.08 -18.31
N GLN A 294 -5.40 -12.72 -17.64
CA GLN A 294 -6.71 -12.48 -18.25
C GLN A 294 -6.87 -11.04 -18.75
N HIS A 295 -6.36 -10.06 -18.01
CA HIS A 295 -6.64 -8.64 -18.24
C HIS A 295 -5.44 -7.84 -18.72
N HIS A 296 -4.22 -8.34 -18.50
CA HIS A 296 -2.97 -7.62 -18.81
C HIS A 296 -1.92 -8.56 -19.41
N ASN A 297 -2.32 -9.42 -20.34
CA ASN A 297 -1.43 -10.36 -20.99
C ASN A 297 -0.16 -9.64 -21.46
N SER A 298 0.98 -10.09 -20.93
CA SER A 298 2.28 -9.81 -21.53
C SER A 298 2.24 -10.41 -22.93
N GLY A 299 1.86 -9.59 -23.94
CA GLY A 299 1.84 -10.06 -25.32
C GLY A 299 3.21 -10.66 -25.65
N ASN A 300 3.25 -11.96 -25.62
CA ASN A 300 4.28 -12.67 -26.34
C ASN A 300 3.85 -12.59 -27.82
N PRO A 301 4.69 -12.04 -28.71
CA PRO A 301 4.39 -11.96 -30.13
C PRO A 301 4.18 -13.35 -30.74
#